data_bc42fa3e4d3b682a17b1de8a390f8432
#
_entry.id   bc42fa3e4d3b682a17b1de8a390f8432
#
_cell.length_a   1.000
_cell.length_b   1.000
_cell.length_c   1.000
_cell.angle_alpha   90.00
_cell.angle_beta   90.00
_cell.angle_gamma   90.00
#
_symmetry.space_group_name_H-M   'P 1'
#
loop_
_entity.id
_entity.type
_entity.pdbx_description
1 polymer ?
#
loop_
_entity_poly.entity_id
_entity_poly.type
_entity_poly.pdbx_seq_one_letter_code
_entity_poly.pdbx_strand_id
1 'polypeptide(L)'
;MKLLVSVFAAMAAFAADAPPRIVYTKSFPGSSPAYVSITVEKDGRLVYKEAVDDENPIKLQLAPADAEAIFAVVEKLDRFKRPLESGLKVANMGLKTFRFEQGQQVHETKFNYTQDSDGALLLDWFERVVETEQLFINLERAVRFDKLGVNQALLRLEAWWDRKRIVAEKQFLPLLDRVRKNESYLHMARQRAAALSDAFRGGAPKATQ
;
A
#
# COMPACT_ATOMS: atom_id res chain seq x y z
N MET A 1 -55.88 19.03 -17.61
CA MET A 1 -55.15 19.91 -16.66
C MET A 1 -54.95 19.14 -15.35
N LYS A 2 -53.77 19.04 -14.82
CA LYS A 2 -53.28 18.30 -13.62
C LYS A 2 -52.71 16.90 -13.94
N LEU A 3 -51.47 16.74 -13.79
CA LEU A 3 -50.52 16.23 -12.81
C LEU A 3 -49.21 15.85 -13.49
N LEU A 4 -48.21 16.65 -13.27
CA LEU A 4 -46.82 16.29 -13.53
C LEU A 4 -45.98 17.02 -12.48
N VAL A 5 -45.86 16.45 -11.29
CA VAL A 5 -44.84 16.81 -10.31
C VAL A 5 -44.66 15.59 -9.41
N SER A 6 -43.50 14.99 -9.43
CA SER A 6 -42.86 14.23 -8.34
C SER A 6 -42.10 13.00 -8.85
N VAL A 7 -40.94 13.19 -9.44
CA VAL A 7 -39.86 12.16 -9.46
C VAL A 7 -38.52 12.89 -9.51
N PHE A 8 -38.08 13.48 -8.40
CA PHE A 8 -36.71 14.04 -8.33
C PHE A 8 -36.10 14.01 -6.92
N ALA A 9 -36.53 13.11 -6.04
CA ALA A 9 -36.04 13.09 -4.66
C ALA A 9 -35.27 11.82 -4.26
N ALA A 10 -35.01 10.86 -5.17
CA ALA A 10 -34.47 9.54 -4.79
C ALA A 10 -32.96 9.34 -5.06
N MET A 11 -32.23 10.29 -5.67
CA MET A 11 -30.82 10.13 -6.00
C MET A 11 -29.81 10.67 -4.97
N ALA A 12 -30.24 11.43 -3.98
CA ALA A 12 -29.34 12.04 -3.00
C ALA A 12 -29.00 11.12 -1.80
N ALA A 13 -29.74 10.04 -1.58
CA ALA A 13 -29.59 9.19 -0.39
C ALA A 13 -28.42 8.19 -0.48
N PHE A 14 -27.99 7.81 -1.68
CA PHE A 14 -26.90 6.83 -1.83
C PHE A 14 -25.48 7.40 -1.65
N ALA A 15 -25.31 8.70 -1.73
CA ALA A 15 -24.00 9.33 -1.59
C ALA A 15 -23.58 9.56 -0.12
N ALA A 16 -24.51 9.52 0.82
CA ALA A 16 -24.25 9.76 2.25
C ALA A 16 -23.67 8.54 2.98
N ASP A 17 -23.87 7.33 2.45
CA ASP A 17 -23.48 6.05 3.08
C ASP A 17 -22.20 5.42 2.49
N ALA A 18 -21.47 6.11 1.60
CA ALA A 18 -20.23 5.56 1.06
C ALA A 18 -19.20 5.38 2.18
N PRO A 19 -18.56 4.19 2.29
CA PRO A 19 -17.56 3.95 3.31
C PRO A 19 -16.38 4.92 3.15
N PRO A 20 -15.75 5.35 4.27
CA PRO A 20 -14.61 6.23 4.19
C PRO A 20 -13.43 5.53 3.51
N ARG A 21 -12.69 6.30 2.71
CA ARG A 21 -11.44 5.87 2.08
C ARG A 21 -10.36 6.94 2.20
N ILE A 22 -9.14 6.47 2.22
CA ILE A 22 -7.94 7.30 2.24
C ILE A 22 -7.23 7.10 0.91
N VAL A 23 -6.82 8.19 0.28
CA VAL A 23 -5.99 8.16 -0.93
C VAL A 23 -4.67 8.85 -0.63
N TYR A 24 -3.58 8.14 -0.80
CA TYR A 24 -2.23 8.68 -0.81
C TYR A 24 -1.74 8.76 -2.25
N THR A 25 -1.14 9.89 -2.62
CA THR A 25 -0.39 9.98 -3.88
C THR A 25 0.97 10.59 -3.63
N LYS A 26 1.96 10.15 -4.41
CA LYS A 26 3.30 10.74 -4.47
C LYS A 26 3.67 10.94 -5.94
N SER A 27 4.10 12.14 -6.28
CA SER A 27 4.66 12.46 -7.60
C SER A 27 6.07 12.99 -7.41
N PHE A 28 7.05 12.27 -7.96
CA PHE A 28 8.46 12.66 -7.92
C PHE A 28 9.11 12.29 -9.25
N PRO A 29 9.06 13.18 -10.25
CA PRO A 29 9.72 12.96 -11.53
C PRO A 29 11.20 12.64 -11.35
N GLY A 30 11.67 11.59 -12.05
CA GLY A 30 13.04 11.10 -11.93
C GLY A 30 13.25 10.03 -10.84
N SER A 31 12.27 9.74 -10.00
CA SER A 31 12.29 8.55 -9.12
C SER A 31 11.70 7.32 -9.82
N SER A 32 11.90 6.16 -9.23
CA SER A 32 11.27 4.91 -9.67
C SER A 32 10.55 4.26 -8.49
N PRO A 33 9.22 4.20 -8.52
CA PRO A 33 8.31 4.79 -9.52
C PRO A 33 8.25 6.33 -9.42
N ALA A 34 7.97 7.00 -10.54
CA ALA A 34 7.81 8.46 -10.59
C ALA A 34 6.46 8.94 -10.05
N TYR A 35 5.48 8.06 -10.05
CA TYR A 35 4.14 8.28 -9.50
C TYR A 35 3.68 7.05 -8.73
N VAL A 36 2.98 7.29 -7.63
CA VAL A 36 2.30 6.25 -6.85
C VAL A 36 0.94 6.77 -6.43
N SER A 37 -0.06 5.91 -6.47
CA SER A 37 -1.36 6.11 -5.83
C SER A 37 -1.73 4.87 -5.01
N ILE A 38 -2.12 5.08 -3.76
CA ILE A 38 -2.58 4.03 -2.85
C ILE A 38 -3.93 4.46 -2.30
N THR A 39 -4.94 3.63 -2.54
CA THR A 39 -6.27 3.83 -1.95
C THR A 39 -6.51 2.75 -0.89
N VAL A 40 -6.92 3.15 0.30
CA VAL A 40 -7.27 2.26 1.40
C VAL A 40 -8.72 2.50 1.78
N GLU A 41 -9.54 1.46 1.77
CA GLU A 41 -10.91 1.48 2.26
C GLU A 41 -10.97 0.99 3.72
N LYS A 42 -12.01 1.37 4.45
CA LYS A 42 -12.13 1.04 5.87
C LYS A 42 -12.22 -0.47 6.15
N ASP A 43 -12.69 -1.25 5.20
CA ASP A 43 -12.74 -2.71 5.27
C ASP A 43 -11.38 -3.38 5.00
N GLY A 44 -10.32 -2.60 4.79
CA GLY A 44 -8.96 -3.04 4.54
C GLY A 44 -8.64 -3.34 3.09
N ARG A 45 -9.56 -3.13 2.14
CA ARG A 45 -9.21 -3.21 0.71
C ARG A 45 -8.21 -2.12 0.37
N LEU A 46 -7.11 -2.51 -0.26
CA LEU A 46 -6.06 -1.61 -0.72
C LEU A 46 -5.83 -1.79 -2.21
N VAL A 47 -5.69 -0.66 -2.92
CA VAL A 47 -5.36 -0.61 -4.34
C VAL A 47 -4.10 0.21 -4.52
N TYR A 48 -3.08 -0.39 -5.12
CA TYR A 48 -1.80 0.25 -5.45
C TYR A 48 -1.65 0.44 -6.96
N LYS A 49 -1.16 1.62 -7.37
CA LYS A 49 -0.93 2.01 -8.76
C LYS A 49 0.38 2.75 -8.91
N GLU A 50 1.07 2.58 -10.06
CA GLU A 50 2.28 3.32 -10.44
C GLU A 50 2.06 4.34 -11.57
N ALA A 51 0.85 4.41 -12.10
CA ALA A 51 0.41 5.40 -13.06
C ALA A 51 -1.02 5.85 -12.75
N VAL A 52 -1.41 7.04 -13.21
CA VAL A 52 -2.76 7.56 -13.04
C VAL A 52 -3.79 6.67 -13.73
N ASP A 53 -3.44 6.21 -14.94
CA ASP A 53 -4.23 5.38 -15.83
C ASP A 53 -3.83 3.90 -15.80
N ASP A 54 -3.26 3.43 -14.67
CA ASP A 54 -2.86 2.03 -14.51
C ASP A 54 -4.06 1.10 -14.67
N GLU A 55 -4.04 0.31 -15.75
CA GLU A 55 -5.12 -0.65 -16.10
C GLU A 55 -5.05 -1.94 -15.27
N ASN A 56 -3.90 -2.24 -14.66
CA ASN A 56 -3.66 -3.46 -13.92
C ASN A 56 -3.19 -3.19 -12.47
N PRO A 57 -3.96 -2.45 -11.66
CA PRO A 57 -3.56 -2.12 -10.31
C PRO A 57 -3.42 -3.36 -9.42
N ILE A 58 -2.46 -3.33 -8.51
CA ILE A 58 -2.32 -4.38 -7.50
C ILE A 58 -3.38 -4.17 -6.42
N LYS A 59 -4.09 -5.24 -6.09
CA LYS A 59 -5.16 -5.24 -5.08
C LYS A 59 -4.78 -6.17 -3.95
N LEU A 60 -4.81 -5.66 -2.72
CA LEU A 60 -4.51 -6.43 -1.52
C LEU A 60 -5.62 -6.28 -0.49
N GLN A 61 -5.54 -7.15 0.52
CA GLN A 61 -6.38 -7.09 1.70
C GLN A 61 -5.49 -6.91 2.95
N LEU A 62 -5.65 -5.79 3.64
CA LEU A 62 -5.04 -5.54 4.93
C LEU A 62 -5.74 -6.36 6.02
N ALA A 63 -5.01 -6.68 7.09
CA ALA A 63 -5.65 -7.17 8.30
C ALA A 63 -6.56 -6.07 8.89
N PRO A 64 -7.72 -6.43 9.47
CA PRO A 64 -8.64 -5.44 10.04
C PRO A 64 -7.99 -4.49 11.04
N ALA A 65 -7.10 -5.01 11.90
CA ALA A 65 -6.38 -4.20 12.89
C ALA A 65 -5.47 -3.15 12.25
N ASP A 66 -4.83 -3.45 11.11
CA ASP A 66 -3.98 -2.50 10.39
C ASP A 66 -4.82 -1.39 9.77
N ALA A 67 -5.95 -1.73 9.15
CA ALA A 67 -6.87 -0.75 8.60
C ALA A 67 -7.42 0.17 9.71
N GLU A 68 -7.86 -0.38 10.83
CA GLU A 68 -8.32 0.40 11.99
C GLU A 68 -7.26 1.36 12.51
N ALA A 69 -6.00 0.89 12.65
CA ALA A 69 -4.88 1.70 13.11
C ALA A 69 -4.62 2.89 12.18
N ILE A 70 -4.66 2.68 10.86
CA ILE A 70 -4.46 3.75 9.87
C ILE A 70 -5.58 4.79 9.95
N PHE A 71 -6.85 4.34 10.00
CA PHE A 71 -7.99 5.26 10.11
C PHE A 71 -7.98 6.03 11.43
N ALA A 72 -7.50 5.42 12.53
CA ALA A 72 -7.33 6.13 13.80
C ALA A 72 -6.29 7.27 13.72
N VAL A 73 -5.19 7.08 12.97
CA VAL A 73 -4.21 8.15 12.70
C VAL A 73 -4.84 9.26 11.86
N VAL A 74 -5.64 8.91 10.86
CA VAL A 74 -6.33 9.89 10.01
C VAL A 74 -7.31 10.76 10.81
N GLU A 75 -8.00 10.18 11.80
CA GLU A 75 -8.86 10.97 12.71
C GLU A 75 -8.05 11.97 13.56
N LYS A 76 -6.87 11.58 14.06
CA LYS A 76 -5.95 12.51 14.77
C LYS A 76 -5.44 13.64 13.87
N LEU A 77 -5.35 13.40 12.59
CA LEU A 77 -5.00 14.40 11.57
C LEU A 77 -6.20 15.24 11.12
N ASP A 78 -7.32 15.22 11.86
CA ASP A 78 -8.58 15.89 11.53
C ASP A 78 -9.04 15.61 10.09
N ARG A 79 -8.86 14.36 9.64
CA ARG A 79 -9.20 13.94 8.28
C ARG A 79 -8.59 14.84 7.20
N PHE A 80 -7.37 15.32 7.44
CA PHE A 80 -6.58 16.18 6.53
C PHE A 80 -7.17 17.58 6.28
N LYS A 81 -8.01 18.11 7.19
CA LYS A 81 -8.52 19.50 7.10
C LYS A 81 -7.43 20.54 7.40
N ARG A 82 -6.40 20.15 8.16
CA ARG A 82 -5.28 21.04 8.48
C ARG A 82 -4.07 20.79 7.56
N PRO A 83 -3.25 21.83 7.26
CA PRO A 83 -2.06 21.65 6.46
C PRO A 83 -1.01 20.82 7.20
N LEU A 84 -0.28 19.99 6.47
CA LEU A 84 0.85 19.18 6.97
C LEU A 84 2.22 19.63 6.47
N GLU A 85 2.27 20.60 5.53
CA GLU A 85 3.54 21.14 5.04
C GLU A 85 4.30 21.86 6.15
N SER A 86 5.58 21.51 6.31
CA SER A 86 6.43 22.06 7.38
C SER A 86 6.83 23.51 7.17
N GLY A 87 6.81 24.00 5.93
CA GLY A 87 7.33 25.32 5.56
C GLY A 87 8.86 25.42 5.61
N LEU A 88 9.58 24.35 5.95
CA LEU A 88 11.04 24.35 6.00
C LEU A 88 11.65 24.33 4.59
N LYS A 89 12.82 24.97 4.44
CA LYS A 89 13.63 24.88 3.23
C LYS A 89 14.37 23.55 3.19
N VAL A 90 13.71 22.50 2.73
CA VAL A 90 14.28 21.17 2.54
C VAL A 90 14.36 20.83 1.06
N ALA A 91 15.15 19.81 0.71
CA ALA A 91 15.21 19.31 -0.66
C ALA A 91 13.81 18.86 -1.14
N ASN A 92 13.59 18.92 -2.44
CA ASN A 92 12.38 18.33 -3.02
C ASN A 92 12.44 16.81 -2.91
N MET A 93 11.52 16.23 -2.11
CA MET A 93 11.37 14.80 -1.90
C MET A 93 10.11 14.24 -2.57
N GLY A 94 9.56 14.98 -3.53
CA GLY A 94 8.32 14.67 -4.24
C GLY A 94 7.08 15.24 -3.55
N LEU A 95 6.13 15.68 -4.35
CA LEU A 95 4.84 16.16 -3.87
C LEU A 95 4.01 14.97 -3.39
N LYS A 96 3.63 15.00 -2.12
CA LYS A 96 2.78 14.00 -1.47
C LYS A 96 1.42 14.60 -1.19
N THR A 97 0.38 13.79 -1.34
CA THR A 97 -0.99 14.20 -1.04
C THR A 97 -1.63 13.15 -0.16
N PHE A 98 -2.23 13.57 0.94
CA PHE A 98 -3.21 12.77 1.68
C PHE A 98 -4.60 13.32 1.40
N ARG A 99 -5.52 12.43 1.06
CA ARG A 99 -6.92 12.76 0.78
C ARG A 99 -7.84 11.79 1.50
N PHE A 100 -8.83 12.33 2.19
CA PHE A 100 -9.91 11.59 2.82
C PHE A 100 -11.20 11.82 2.06
N GLU A 101 -11.94 10.75 1.80
CA GLU A 101 -13.22 10.79 1.11
C GLU A 101 -14.26 9.96 1.86
N GLN A 102 -15.45 10.55 2.08
CA GLN A 102 -16.62 9.87 2.64
C GLN A 102 -17.89 10.51 2.11
N GLY A 103 -18.60 9.84 1.22
CA GLY A 103 -19.74 10.41 0.53
C GLY A 103 -19.35 11.67 -0.25
N GLN A 104 -19.96 12.80 0.12
CA GLN A 104 -19.64 14.12 -0.46
C GLN A 104 -18.51 14.86 0.26
N GLN A 105 -18.05 14.34 1.41
CA GLN A 105 -16.95 14.97 2.14
C GLN A 105 -15.62 14.58 1.51
N VAL A 106 -14.85 15.59 1.12
CA VAL A 106 -13.49 15.42 0.58
C VAL A 106 -12.59 16.44 1.25
N HIS A 107 -11.52 15.98 1.89
CA HIS A 107 -10.48 16.83 2.45
C HIS A 107 -9.13 16.37 1.93
N GLU A 108 -8.26 17.31 1.65
CA GLU A 108 -6.95 17.04 1.04
C GLU A 108 -5.88 17.96 1.62
N THR A 109 -4.71 17.42 1.90
CA THR A 109 -3.50 18.17 2.25
C THR A 109 -2.33 17.74 1.39
N LYS A 110 -1.55 18.72 0.92
CA LYS A 110 -0.35 18.50 0.08
C LYS A 110 0.88 18.97 0.83
N PHE A 111 1.97 18.21 0.70
CA PHE A 111 3.23 18.56 1.35
C PHE A 111 4.43 17.91 0.65
N ASN A 112 5.58 18.58 0.75
CA ASN A 112 6.88 18.00 0.43
C ASN A 112 7.49 17.32 1.67
N TYR A 113 7.40 17.96 2.83
CA TYR A 113 7.92 17.46 4.09
C TYR A 113 7.01 17.87 5.25
N THR A 114 6.80 16.98 6.21
CA THR A 114 6.02 17.25 7.40
C THR A 114 6.83 17.02 8.68
N GLN A 115 6.62 17.86 9.70
CA GLN A 115 7.12 17.68 11.06
C GLN A 115 6.04 17.16 12.01
N ASP A 116 4.81 17.03 11.53
CA ASP A 116 3.73 16.45 12.31
C ASP A 116 3.99 14.95 12.55
N SER A 117 4.00 14.53 13.82
CA SER A 117 4.33 13.15 14.20
C SER A 117 3.36 12.11 13.64
N ASP A 118 2.05 12.40 13.68
CA ASP A 118 1.03 11.51 13.13
C ASP A 118 1.06 11.52 11.60
N GLY A 119 1.35 12.69 11.00
CA GLY A 119 1.59 12.82 9.55
C GLY A 119 2.79 12.02 9.07
N ALA A 120 3.91 12.06 9.83
CA ALA A 120 5.12 11.28 9.54
C ALA A 120 4.88 9.77 9.72
N LEU A 121 4.14 9.38 10.76
CA LEU A 121 3.76 7.97 10.99
C LEU A 121 2.92 7.42 9.84
N LEU A 122 1.92 8.18 9.38
CA LEU A 122 1.07 7.78 8.27
C LEU A 122 1.87 7.73 6.95
N LEU A 123 2.79 8.68 6.73
CA LEU A 123 3.67 8.70 5.57
C LEU A 123 4.57 7.46 5.55
N ASP A 124 5.23 7.13 6.68
CA ASP A 124 6.08 5.92 6.78
C ASP A 124 5.28 4.66 6.45
N TRP A 125 4.03 4.57 6.92
CA TRP A 125 3.18 3.45 6.58
C TRP A 125 2.93 3.33 5.07
N PHE A 126 2.60 4.42 4.38
CA PHE A 126 2.42 4.41 2.93
C PHE A 126 3.72 4.10 2.19
N GLU A 127 4.86 4.59 2.67
CA GLU A 127 6.17 4.27 2.08
C GLU A 127 6.50 2.78 2.23
N ARG A 128 6.15 2.15 3.36
CA ARG A 128 6.27 0.68 3.51
C ARG A 128 5.37 -0.09 2.55
N VAL A 129 4.18 0.40 2.25
CA VAL A 129 3.34 -0.19 1.19
C VAL A 129 4.06 -0.12 -0.16
N VAL A 130 4.60 1.06 -0.54
CA VAL A 130 5.35 1.22 -1.80
C VAL A 130 6.53 0.24 -1.86
N GLU A 131 7.34 0.17 -0.80
CA GLU A 131 8.49 -0.75 -0.72
C GLU A 131 8.05 -2.21 -0.87
N THR A 132 6.97 -2.59 -0.21
CA THR A 132 6.42 -3.96 -0.30
C THR A 132 5.99 -4.30 -1.72
N GLU A 133 5.26 -3.40 -2.39
CA GLU A 133 4.79 -3.65 -3.74
C GLU A 133 5.94 -3.68 -4.76
N GLN A 134 6.97 -2.86 -4.57
CA GLN A 134 8.19 -2.95 -5.38
C GLN A 134 8.89 -4.31 -5.23
N LEU A 135 8.94 -4.84 -4.00
CA LEU A 135 9.49 -6.17 -3.75
C LEU A 135 8.62 -7.27 -4.39
N PHE A 136 7.31 -7.13 -4.31
CA PHE A 136 6.37 -8.07 -4.93
C PHE A 136 6.52 -8.10 -6.45
N ILE A 137 6.49 -6.94 -7.11
CA ILE A 137 6.67 -6.79 -8.57
C ILE A 137 8.01 -7.40 -9.01
N ASN A 138 9.10 -7.09 -8.28
CA ASN A 138 10.42 -7.59 -8.59
C ASN A 138 10.52 -9.12 -8.44
N LEU A 139 9.95 -9.69 -7.37
CA LEU A 139 9.92 -11.13 -7.17
C LEU A 139 9.05 -11.82 -8.24
N GLU A 140 7.89 -11.28 -8.55
CA GLU A 140 7.00 -11.81 -9.58
C GLU A 140 7.69 -11.83 -10.95
N ARG A 141 8.37 -10.74 -11.32
CA ARG A 141 9.15 -10.64 -12.56
C ARG A 141 10.26 -11.68 -12.60
N ALA A 142 11.03 -11.83 -11.50
CA ALA A 142 12.09 -12.82 -11.42
C ALA A 142 11.53 -14.24 -11.55
N VAL A 143 10.44 -14.56 -10.87
CA VAL A 143 9.78 -15.88 -10.94
C VAL A 143 9.30 -16.20 -12.37
N ARG A 144 8.87 -15.20 -13.14
CA ARG A 144 8.38 -15.39 -14.50
C ARG A 144 9.50 -15.48 -15.53
N PHE A 145 10.55 -14.65 -15.39
CA PHE A 145 11.46 -14.39 -16.51
C PHE A 145 12.94 -14.55 -16.17
N ASP A 146 13.32 -14.60 -14.87
CA ASP A 146 14.72 -14.66 -14.43
C ASP A 146 14.91 -15.60 -13.24
N LYS A 147 14.98 -16.91 -13.53
CA LYS A 147 15.11 -17.92 -12.47
C LYS A 147 16.37 -17.76 -11.61
N LEU A 148 17.45 -17.21 -12.16
CA LEU A 148 18.69 -16.98 -11.42
C LEU A 148 18.56 -15.77 -10.49
N GLY A 149 17.83 -14.73 -10.90
CA GLY A 149 17.54 -13.54 -10.09
C GLY A 149 16.58 -13.78 -8.93
N VAL A 150 15.83 -14.89 -8.91
CA VAL A 150 14.87 -15.21 -7.84
C VAL A 150 15.55 -15.23 -6.47
N ASN A 151 16.76 -15.81 -6.34
CA ASN A 151 17.46 -15.85 -5.05
C ASN A 151 17.78 -14.45 -4.53
N GLN A 152 18.17 -13.52 -5.41
CA GLN A 152 18.45 -12.13 -5.04
C GLN A 152 17.17 -11.37 -4.66
N ALA A 153 16.07 -11.61 -5.37
CA ALA A 153 14.76 -11.01 -5.03
C ALA A 153 14.27 -11.47 -3.66
N LEU A 154 14.39 -12.77 -3.35
CA LEU A 154 14.06 -13.34 -2.05
C LEU A 154 14.97 -12.81 -0.92
N LEU A 155 16.27 -12.64 -1.18
CA LEU A 155 17.19 -12.06 -0.20
C LEU A 155 16.79 -10.62 0.17
N ARG A 156 16.36 -9.83 -0.82
CA ARG A 156 15.84 -8.48 -0.55
C ARG A 156 14.56 -8.53 0.27
N LEU A 157 13.60 -9.40 -0.09
CA LEU A 157 12.36 -9.56 0.67
C LEU A 157 12.64 -9.93 2.13
N GLU A 158 13.55 -10.89 2.38
CA GLU A 158 13.99 -11.29 3.72
C GLU A 158 14.56 -10.10 4.50
N ALA A 159 15.47 -9.32 3.90
CA ALA A 159 16.06 -8.15 4.54
C ALA A 159 15.04 -7.06 4.92
N TRP A 160 13.99 -6.86 4.14
CA TRP A 160 12.90 -5.93 4.46
C TRP A 160 11.96 -6.50 5.53
N TRP A 161 11.70 -7.81 5.50
CA TRP A 161 10.98 -8.51 6.55
C TRP A 161 11.67 -8.39 7.92
N ASP A 162 12.97 -8.62 7.99
CA ASP A 162 13.76 -8.50 9.23
C ASP A 162 13.71 -7.08 9.81
N ARG A 163 13.63 -6.07 8.96
CA ARG A 163 13.45 -4.66 9.34
C ARG A 163 12.01 -4.30 9.70
N LYS A 164 11.07 -5.25 9.63
CA LYS A 164 9.62 -5.05 9.89
C LYS A 164 8.98 -4.00 8.97
N ARG A 165 9.44 -3.95 7.72
CA ARG A 165 8.92 -2.99 6.74
C ARG A 165 7.89 -3.57 5.79
N ILE A 166 7.65 -4.87 5.81
CA ILE A 166 6.66 -5.52 4.94
C ILE A 166 5.25 -5.32 5.48
N VAL A 167 4.34 -4.99 4.58
CA VAL A 167 2.89 -4.85 4.83
C VAL A 167 2.16 -5.92 4.02
N ALA A 168 1.11 -6.52 4.59
CA ALA A 168 0.30 -7.55 3.91
C ALA A 168 1.16 -8.70 3.35
N GLU A 169 2.08 -9.24 4.14
CA GLU A 169 3.06 -10.26 3.76
C GLU A 169 2.44 -11.50 3.10
N LYS A 170 1.18 -11.81 3.43
CA LYS A 170 0.48 -12.99 2.89
C LYS A 170 0.32 -12.98 1.37
N GLN A 171 0.38 -11.79 0.73
CA GLN A 171 0.33 -11.68 -0.73
C GLN A 171 1.49 -12.42 -1.43
N PHE A 172 2.65 -12.56 -0.76
CA PHE A 172 3.81 -13.25 -1.31
C PHE A 172 3.67 -14.78 -1.33
N LEU A 173 2.76 -15.35 -0.52
CA LEU A 173 2.64 -16.80 -0.34
C LEU A 173 2.49 -17.60 -1.64
N PRO A 174 1.69 -17.18 -2.64
CA PRO A 174 1.59 -17.93 -3.90
C PRO A 174 2.92 -18.00 -4.66
N LEU A 175 3.71 -16.91 -4.67
CA LEU A 175 5.02 -16.86 -5.32
C LEU A 175 6.05 -17.70 -4.55
N LEU A 176 6.08 -17.58 -3.23
CA LEU A 176 6.96 -18.35 -2.35
C LEU A 176 6.70 -19.84 -2.48
N ASP A 177 5.44 -20.26 -2.48
CA ASP A 177 5.03 -21.66 -2.64
C ASP A 177 5.41 -22.21 -4.02
N ARG A 178 5.29 -21.41 -5.08
CA ARG A 178 5.72 -21.78 -6.42
C ARG A 178 7.22 -22.00 -6.47
N VAL A 179 8.03 -21.12 -5.86
CA VAL A 179 9.49 -21.26 -5.86
C VAL A 179 9.93 -22.48 -5.04
N ARG A 180 9.42 -22.66 -3.80
CA ARG A 180 9.84 -23.77 -2.93
C ARG A 180 9.55 -25.15 -3.49
N LYS A 181 8.49 -25.30 -4.30
CA LYS A 181 8.05 -26.58 -4.86
C LYS A 181 8.69 -26.92 -6.20
N ASN A 182 9.37 -25.99 -6.87
CA ASN A 182 9.87 -26.18 -8.22
C ASN A 182 11.39 -26.36 -8.23
N GLU A 183 11.83 -27.57 -8.58
CA GLU A 183 13.25 -27.96 -8.61
C GLU A 183 14.10 -27.21 -9.65
N SER A 184 13.47 -26.50 -10.61
CA SER A 184 14.18 -25.68 -11.58
C SER A 184 14.81 -24.43 -10.98
N TYR A 185 14.46 -24.06 -9.75
CA TYR A 185 15.12 -22.98 -9.00
C TYR A 185 16.31 -23.49 -8.19
N LEU A 186 17.27 -22.60 -7.93
CA LEU A 186 18.42 -22.90 -7.08
C LEU A 186 17.97 -23.43 -5.71
N HIS A 187 18.69 -24.38 -5.16
CA HIS A 187 18.40 -24.96 -3.84
C HIS A 187 18.29 -23.88 -2.75
N MET A 188 19.22 -22.91 -2.74
CA MET A 188 19.20 -21.77 -1.82
C MET A 188 17.91 -20.91 -1.95
N ALA A 189 17.45 -20.68 -3.18
CA ALA A 189 16.21 -19.94 -3.42
C ALA A 189 14.99 -20.70 -2.88
N ARG A 190 14.95 -22.01 -3.09
CA ARG A 190 13.86 -22.87 -2.58
C ARG A 190 13.83 -22.89 -1.04
N GLN A 191 14.99 -23.00 -0.39
CA GLN A 191 15.09 -22.97 1.07
C GLN A 191 14.65 -21.62 1.64
N ARG A 192 15.11 -20.49 1.05
CA ARG A 192 14.70 -19.15 1.47
C ARG A 192 13.21 -18.93 1.28
N ALA A 193 12.64 -19.34 0.14
CA ALA A 193 11.21 -19.26 -0.11
C ALA A 193 10.39 -20.09 0.89
N ALA A 194 10.88 -21.26 1.30
CA ALA A 194 10.25 -22.08 2.33
C ALA A 194 10.26 -21.36 3.70
N ALA A 195 11.42 -20.84 4.12
CA ALA A 195 11.55 -20.12 5.39
C ALA A 195 10.65 -18.88 5.46
N LEU A 196 10.64 -18.05 4.41
CA LEU A 196 9.76 -16.88 4.32
C LEU A 196 8.27 -17.29 4.29
N SER A 197 7.92 -18.33 3.55
CA SER A 197 6.55 -18.82 3.48
C SER A 197 6.04 -19.30 4.85
N ASP A 198 6.89 -19.98 5.63
CA ASP A 198 6.55 -20.43 6.98
C ASP A 198 6.41 -19.23 7.93
N ALA A 199 7.33 -18.25 7.86
CA ALA A 199 7.27 -17.02 8.65
C ALA A 199 5.99 -16.22 8.37
N PHE A 200 5.62 -16.03 7.11
CA PHE A 200 4.43 -15.26 6.69
C PHE A 200 3.10 -15.97 7.03
N ARG A 201 3.14 -17.26 7.33
CA ARG A 201 1.99 -18.01 7.87
C ARG A 201 1.87 -17.92 9.40
N GLY A 202 2.76 -17.20 10.05
CA GLY A 202 2.80 -17.10 11.52
C GLY A 202 3.59 -18.22 12.18
N GLY A 203 4.43 -18.95 11.43
CA GLY A 203 5.44 -19.84 11.98
C GLY A 203 6.55 -19.05 12.65
N ALA A 204 7.03 -19.49 13.82
CA ALA A 204 8.21 -18.90 14.44
C ALA A 204 9.41 -18.99 13.48
N PRO A 205 10.24 -17.94 13.35
CA PRO A 205 11.44 -18.03 12.54
C PRO A 205 12.31 -19.18 13.08
N LYS A 206 12.62 -20.15 12.21
CA LYS A 206 13.63 -21.15 12.55
C LYS A 206 14.95 -20.42 12.66
N ALA A 207 15.52 -20.39 13.88
CA ALA A 207 16.86 -19.91 14.11
C ALA A 207 17.79 -20.61 13.13
N THR A 208 18.41 -19.85 12.23
CA THR A 208 19.47 -20.34 11.33
C THR A 208 20.67 -20.66 12.23
N GLN A 209 21.01 -21.95 12.35
CA GLN A 209 22.28 -22.42 12.92
C GLN A 209 23.42 -22.12 11.94
#